data_5f052152446627e316f8afcb7d807949
#
_entry.id   5f052152446627e316f8afcb7d807949
#
_cell.length_a   1.000
_cell.length_b   1.000
_cell.length_c   1.000
_cell.angle_alpha   90.00
_cell.angle_beta   90.00
_cell.angle_gamma   90.00
#
_symmetry.space_group_name_H-M   'P 1'
#
loop_
_entity.id
_entity.type
_entity.pdbx_description
1 polymer ?
#
loop_
_entity_poly.entity_id
_entity_poly.type
_entity_poly.pdbx_seq_one_letter_code
_entity_poly.pdbx_strand_id
1 'polypeptide(L)'
;MAVLGWGKPRILVKDLDATGAAWEELPTPVENSTQLATTKGDKQEAKIEGGENEDVKYGKNTYALTFNIRAAKGRKRPISDTDGVVLHNYAIAVQPEDKDVQGFVMEKSAVSVEDTFTAQDGGVWAYTFDALKAAKDKKQVQWGKIIVTESSGNITKVECDPEDESGDADKFEVAPTAPAG
;
A
#
# COMPACT_ATOMS: atom_id res chain seq x y z
N MET A 1 9.91 20.76 16.95
CA MET A 1 9.71 19.97 15.71
C MET A 1 8.74 18.86 16.01
N ALA A 2 7.61 18.80 15.31
CA ALA A 2 6.64 17.73 15.53
C ALA A 2 7.17 16.42 14.94
N VAL A 3 7.32 15.40 15.75
CA VAL A 3 7.79 14.08 15.33
C VAL A 3 6.63 13.16 14.93
N LEU A 4 5.40 13.51 15.33
CA LEU A 4 4.19 12.74 15.09
C LEU A 4 3.33 13.43 14.03
N GLY A 5 3.58 13.11 12.76
CA GLY A 5 2.83 13.66 11.63
C GLY A 5 1.85 12.69 10.97
N TRP A 6 1.72 11.47 11.49
CA TRP A 6 0.90 10.46 10.81
C TRP A 6 -0.61 10.69 10.98
N GLY A 7 -1.08 11.02 12.17
CA GLY A 7 -2.47 11.38 12.43
C GLY A 7 -3.48 10.49 11.70
N LYS A 8 -4.38 11.12 10.96
CA LYS A 8 -5.40 10.47 10.14
C LYS A 8 -4.85 10.17 8.73
N PRO A 9 -4.48 8.92 8.42
CA PRO A 9 -3.92 8.60 7.11
C PRO A 9 -4.98 8.68 6.01
N ARG A 10 -4.57 9.16 4.85
CA ARG A 10 -5.35 9.13 3.61
C ARG A 10 -4.91 7.93 2.79
N ILE A 11 -5.83 7.01 2.50
CA ILE A 11 -5.55 5.81 1.72
C ILE A 11 -6.16 5.95 0.34
N LEU A 12 -5.35 5.80 -0.67
CA LEU A 12 -5.70 5.92 -2.09
C LEU A 12 -5.44 4.61 -2.79
N VAL A 13 -6.39 4.14 -3.59
CA VAL A 13 -6.27 2.89 -4.35
C VAL A 13 -6.57 3.11 -5.82
N LYS A 14 -5.96 2.30 -6.67
CA LYS A 14 -6.24 2.25 -8.09
C LYS A 14 -6.34 0.79 -8.52
N ASP A 15 -7.44 0.43 -9.18
CA ASP A 15 -7.60 -0.88 -9.80
C ASP A 15 -6.70 -0.96 -11.05
N LEU A 16 -5.78 -1.92 -11.07
CA LEU A 16 -4.83 -2.07 -12.17
C LEU A 16 -5.37 -2.92 -13.32
N ASP A 17 -6.40 -3.70 -13.07
CA ASP A 17 -6.98 -4.64 -14.04
C ASP A 17 -8.27 -4.08 -14.69
N ALA A 18 -8.82 -3.00 -14.15
CA ALA A 18 -9.96 -2.31 -14.74
C ALA A 18 -9.50 -1.26 -15.77
N THR A 19 -10.13 -1.29 -16.94
CA THR A 19 -9.84 -0.32 -18.00
C THR A 19 -10.28 1.09 -17.60
N GLY A 20 -9.37 2.04 -17.72
CA GLY A 20 -9.65 3.45 -17.43
C GLY A 20 -9.88 3.74 -15.95
N ALA A 21 -9.47 2.86 -15.04
CA ALA A 21 -9.60 3.08 -13.61
C ALA A 21 -8.85 4.33 -13.17
N ALA A 22 -9.51 5.13 -12.34
CA ALA A 22 -8.94 6.30 -11.68
C ALA A 22 -8.48 5.93 -10.27
N TRP A 23 -7.70 6.81 -9.65
CA TRP A 23 -7.42 6.73 -8.23
C TRP A 23 -8.67 7.05 -7.42
N GLU A 24 -8.93 6.29 -6.40
CA GLU A 24 -10.03 6.48 -5.47
C GLU A 24 -9.51 6.59 -4.04
N GLU A 25 -10.10 7.51 -3.28
CA GLU A 25 -9.83 7.61 -1.85
C GLU A 25 -10.75 6.70 -1.07
N LEU A 26 -10.18 5.85 -0.24
CA LEU A 26 -10.95 4.99 0.65
C LEU A 26 -11.48 5.76 1.86
N PRO A 27 -12.61 5.32 2.46
CA PRO A 27 -13.04 5.85 3.72
C PRO A 27 -11.94 5.75 4.79
N THR A 28 -11.93 6.69 5.71
CA THR A 28 -10.96 6.67 6.82
C THR A 28 -11.02 5.35 7.58
N PRO A 29 -9.88 4.68 7.77
CA PRO A 29 -9.83 3.44 8.53
C PRO A 29 -10.27 3.61 9.99
N VAL A 30 -10.60 2.49 10.63
CA VAL A 30 -10.80 2.44 12.08
C VAL A 30 -9.48 2.81 12.78
N GLU A 31 -9.60 3.52 13.90
CA GLU A 31 -8.44 3.96 14.67
C GLU A 31 -7.50 2.81 15.01
N ASN A 32 -6.20 3.04 14.87
CA ASN A 32 -5.11 2.08 15.14
C ASN A 32 -5.17 0.77 14.32
N SER A 33 -5.94 0.73 13.24
CA SER A 33 -6.05 -0.46 12.40
C SER A 33 -5.07 -0.49 11.21
N THR A 34 -4.55 0.66 10.80
CA THR A 34 -3.64 0.75 9.65
C THR A 34 -2.23 0.34 10.05
N GLN A 35 -1.73 -0.73 9.45
CA GLN A 35 -0.42 -1.29 9.75
C GLN A 35 0.26 -1.83 8.51
N LEU A 36 1.51 -1.46 8.30
CA LEU A 36 2.41 -2.09 7.33
C LEU A 36 3.31 -3.09 8.06
N ALA A 37 3.13 -4.37 7.78
CA ALA A 37 3.96 -5.43 8.33
C ALA A 37 5.02 -5.86 7.31
N THR A 38 6.25 -5.98 7.77
CA THR A 38 7.37 -6.46 6.97
C THR A 38 7.84 -7.80 7.50
N THR A 39 7.87 -8.83 6.64
CA THR A 39 8.50 -10.11 6.95
C THR A 39 9.86 -10.14 6.29
N LYS A 40 10.90 -10.32 7.11
CA LYS A 40 12.28 -10.39 6.63
C LYS A 40 12.46 -11.63 5.76
N GLY A 41 13.19 -11.48 4.65
CA GLY A 41 13.54 -12.59 3.79
C GLY A 41 14.49 -13.58 4.46
N ASP A 42 14.49 -14.81 3.98
CA ASP A 42 15.31 -15.88 4.51
C ASP A 42 16.80 -15.57 4.46
N LYS A 43 17.50 -15.93 5.53
CA LYS A 43 18.95 -15.83 5.62
C LYS A 43 19.57 -17.14 5.16
N GLN A 44 20.43 -17.08 4.16
CA GLN A 44 21.25 -18.18 3.70
C GLN A 44 22.70 -17.96 4.14
N GLU A 45 23.29 -18.95 4.74
CA GLU A 45 24.65 -18.88 5.29
C GLU A 45 25.53 -19.96 4.63
N ALA A 46 26.69 -19.56 4.12
CA ALA A 46 27.77 -20.46 3.76
C ALA A 46 28.73 -20.54 4.95
N LYS A 47 28.88 -21.72 5.52
CA LYS A 47 29.76 -21.95 6.69
C LYS A 47 30.99 -22.74 6.26
N ILE A 48 32.14 -22.38 6.81
CA ILE A 48 33.39 -23.14 6.72
C ILE A 48 33.56 -24.04 7.96
N GLU A 49 34.52 -24.96 7.89
CA GLU A 49 34.89 -25.75 9.06
C GLU A 49 35.29 -24.84 10.22
N GLY A 50 34.80 -25.17 11.41
CA GLY A 50 34.95 -24.32 12.60
C GLY A 50 33.70 -23.47 12.90
N GLY A 51 32.68 -23.46 12.03
CA GLY A 51 31.38 -22.83 12.26
C GLY A 51 31.30 -21.34 11.93
N GLU A 52 32.36 -20.75 11.39
CA GLU A 52 32.37 -19.37 10.94
C GLU A 52 31.62 -19.21 9.61
N ASN A 53 30.93 -18.08 9.43
CA ASN A 53 30.26 -17.75 8.17
C ASN A 53 31.26 -17.14 7.19
N GLU A 54 31.49 -17.82 6.05
CA GLU A 54 32.25 -17.27 4.94
C GLU A 54 31.45 -16.23 4.15
N ASP A 55 30.14 -16.50 3.97
CA ASP A 55 29.22 -15.57 3.29
C ASP A 55 27.81 -15.67 3.85
N VAL A 56 27.06 -14.59 3.74
CA VAL A 56 25.66 -14.48 4.16
C VAL A 56 24.85 -13.76 3.09
N LYS A 57 23.79 -14.41 2.62
CA LYS A 57 22.86 -13.83 1.65
C LYS A 57 21.45 -13.76 2.25
N TYR A 58 20.80 -12.63 2.09
CA TYR A 58 19.41 -12.44 2.49
C TYR A 58 18.47 -12.48 1.29
N GLY A 59 17.33 -13.15 1.46
CA GLY A 59 16.21 -13.06 0.54
C GLY A 59 15.52 -11.69 0.63
N LYS A 60 14.64 -11.39 -0.33
CA LYS A 60 13.84 -10.17 -0.30
C LYS A 60 12.78 -10.23 0.78
N ASN A 61 12.50 -9.09 1.40
CA ASN A 61 11.39 -8.95 2.35
C ASN A 61 10.05 -9.08 1.63
N THR A 62 9.04 -9.46 2.39
CA THR A 62 7.63 -9.39 1.98
C THR A 62 6.89 -8.37 2.83
N TYR A 63 5.88 -7.74 2.26
CA TYR A 63 5.14 -6.65 2.88
C TYR A 63 3.65 -6.91 2.82
N ALA A 64 2.96 -6.62 3.90
CA ALA A 64 1.51 -6.65 3.97
C ALA A 64 0.98 -5.38 4.64
N LEU A 65 0.08 -4.68 3.97
CA LEU A 65 -0.64 -3.54 4.52
C LEU A 65 -2.03 -3.99 4.94
N THR A 66 -2.38 -3.77 6.19
CA THR A 66 -3.71 -4.08 6.73
C THR A 66 -4.38 -2.84 7.26
N PHE A 67 -5.68 -2.75 7.10
CA PHE A 67 -6.52 -1.74 7.74
C PHE A 67 -7.98 -2.18 7.75
N ASN A 68 -8.76 -1.60 8.65
CA ASN A 68 -10.15 -1.93 8.84
C ASN A 68 -11.03 -0.74 8.45
N ILE A 69 -12.09 -1.01 7.70
CA ILE A 69 -13.11 -0.01 7.37
C ILE A 69 -14.43 -0.43 8.02
N ARG A 70 -15.04 0.49 8.77
CA ARG A 70 -16.32 0.24 9.42
C ARG A 70 -17.46 0.37 8.41
N ALA A 71 -18.35 -0.62 8.39
CA ALA A 71 -19.59 -0.53 7.65
C ALA A 71 -20.48 0.57 8.30
N ALA A 72 -20.98 1.48 7.49
CA ALA A 72 -21.83 2.57 7.94
C ALA A 72 -23.00 2.77 6.99
N LYS A 73 -24.08 3.42 7.50
CA LYS A 73 -25.22 3.72 6.67
C LYS A 73 -24.82 4.54 5.42
N GLY A 74 -25.24 4.06 4.26
CA GLY A 74 -24.92 4.70 2.98
C GLY A 74 -23.49 4.47 2.47
N ARG A 75 -22.65 3.77 3.22
CA ARG A 75 -21.30 3.42 2.79
C ARG A 75 -21.33 2.12 1.99
N LYS A 76 -20.91 2.21 0.73
CA LYS A 76 -20.70 1.02 -0.09
C LYS A 76 -19.35 0.39 0.25
N ARG A 77 -19.23 -0.91 0.04
CA ARG A 77 -17.95 -1.62 0.15
C ARG A 77 -16.99 -1.05 -0.90
N PRO A 78 -15.82 -0.54 -0.51
CA PRO A 78 -14.90 0.15 -1.44
C PRO A 78 -14.36 -0.78 -2.53
N ILE A 79 -13.99 -2.01 -2.15
CA ILE A 79 -13.47 -3.01 -3.07
C ILE A 79 -14.38 -4.24 -2.95
N SER A 80 -14.96 -4.65 -4.07
CA SER A 80 -15.84 -5.83 -4.12
C SER A 80 -15.02 -7.10 -4.05
N ASP A 81 -15.50 -8.05 -3.29
CA ASP A 81 -14.92 -9.39 -3.15
C ASP A 81 -15.99 -10.48 -3.29
N THR A 82 -15.55 -11.70 -3.50
CA THR A 82 -16.38 -12.89 -3.40
C THR A 82 -15.76 -13.81 -2.35
N ASP A 83 -16.40 -13.91 -1.20
CA ASP A 83 -15.92 -14.69 -0.05
C ASP A 83 -14.47 -14.35 0.35
N GLY A 84 -14.15 -13.06 0.38
CA GLY A 84 -12.83 -12.56 0.71
C GLY A 84 -11.82 -12.52 -0.45
N VAL A 85 -12.19 -13.06 -1.61
CA VAL A 85 -11.33 -13.11 -2.79
C VAL A 85 -11.58 -11.89 -3.67
N VAL A 86 -10.53 -11.13 -3.94
CA VAL A 86 -10.51 -10.02 -4.90
C VAL A 86 -9.72 -10.45 -6.12
N LEU A 87 -10.35 -10.44 -7.29
CA LEU A 87 -9.74 -10.94 -8.53
C LEU A 87 -8.74 -9.95 -9.13
N HIS A 88 -8.91 -8.66 -8.87
CA HIS A 88 -8.06 -7.62 -9.43
C HIS A 88 -6.90 -7.28 -8.51
N ASN A 89 -5.80 -6.85 -9.10
CA ASN A 89 -4.68 -6.26 -8.39
C ASN A 89 -4.86 -4.75 -8.25
N TYR A 90 -4.34 -4.21 -7.17
CA TYR A 90 -4.46 -2.79 -6.86
C TYR A 90 -3.11 -2.15 -6.59
N ALA A 91 -2.97 -0.90 -7.02
CA ALA A 91 -1.96 0.00 -6.48
C ALA A 91 -2.54 0.71 -5.27
N ILE A 92 -1.75 0.90 -4.24
CA ILE A 92 -2.17 1.58 -3.03
C ILE A 92 -1.13 2.59 -2.57
N ALA A 93 -1.59 3.76 -2.15
CA ALA A 93 -0.77 4.80 -1.56
C ALA A 93 -1.34 5.20 -0.21
N VAL A 94 -0.48 5.38 0.77
CA VAL A 94 -0.83 5.86 2.10
C VAL A 94 -0.13 7.19 2.34
N GLN A 95 -0.92 8.25 2.45
CA GLN A 95 -0.45 9.59 2.74
C GLN A 95 -0.72 9.92 4.21
N PRO A 96 0.29 10.33 4.99
CA PRO A 96 0.07 10.83 6.35
C PRO A 96 -0.79 12.09 6.37
N GLU A 97 -1.36 12.42 7.52
CA GLU A 97 -2.12 13.66 7.71
C GLU A 97 -1.25 14.89 7.44
N ASP A 98 -0.03 14.89 7.97
CA ASP A 98 0.99 15.86 7.60
C ASP A 98 1.64 15.44 6.28
N LYS A 99 1.36 16.21 5.23
CA LYS A 99 1.81 15.92 3.87
C LYS A 99 3.33 16.04 3.68
N ASP A 100 4.03 16.64 4.62
CA ASP A 100 5.49 16.76 4.60
C ASP A 100 6.18 15.54 5.21
N VAL A 101 5.44 14.67 5.89
CA VAL A 101 5.94 13.40 6.40
C VAL A 101 5.88 12.33 5.29
N GLN A 102 6.88 11.48 5.25
CA GLN A 102 6.93 10.37 4.30
C GLN A 102 5.76 9.40 4.47
N GLY A 103 5.08 9.12 3.37
CA GLY A 103 4.17 7.99 3.22
C GLY A 103 4.82 6.89 2.42
N PHE A 104 4.03 6.02 1.85
CA PHE A 104 4.52 4.95 0.98
C PHE A 104 3.50 4.58 -0.09
N VAL A 105 4.01 3.97 -1.16
CA VAL A 105 3.23 3.44 -2.28
C VAL A 105 3.63 2.00 -2.54
N MET A 106 2.63 1.15 -2.74
CA MET A 106 2.80 -0.20 -3.29
C MET A 106 2.27 -0.19 -4.73
N GLU A 107 3.17 -0.40 -5.70
CA GLU A 107 2.81 -0.33 -7.11
C GLU A 107 1.79 -1.41 -7.51
N LYS A 108 1.95 -2.60 -6.96
CA LYS A 108 1.08 -3.73 -7.23
C LYS A 108 0.88 -4.56 -5.97
N SER A 109 -0.35 -4.86 -5.67
CA SER A 109 -0.71 -5.71 -4.53
C SER A 109 -1.88 -6.62 -4.85
N ALA A 110 -1.90 -7.78 -4.20
CA ALA A 110 -3.07 -8.65 -4.13
C ALA A 110 -3.89 -8.27 -2.90
N VAL A 111 -5.19 -8.27 -3.02
CA VAL A 111 -6.12 -7.84 -1.97
C VAL A 111 -6.95 -9.01 -1.47
N SER A 112 -7.08 -9.10 -0.16
CA SER A 112 -8.05 -9.98 0.49
C SER A 112 -8.87 -9.20 1.50
N VAL A 113 -10.07 -9.70 1.79
CA VAL A 113 -11.02 -9.04 2.70
C VAL A 113 -11.55 -10.06 3.69
N GLU A 114 -11.58 -9.69 4.96
CA GLU A 114 -12.25 -10.44 6.02
C GLU A 114 -13.41 -9.64 6.57
N ASP A 115 -14.58 -10.24 6.62
CA ASP A 115 -15.77 -9.63 7.20
C ASP A 115 -15.90 -10.03 8.66
N THR A 116 -16.04 -9.05 9.53
CA THR A 116 -16.29 -9.27 10.94
C THR A 116 -17.53 -8.48 11.38
N PHE A 117 -18.26 -9.03 12.33
CA PHE A 117 -19.40 -8.37 12.94
C PHE A 117 -19.46 -8.63 14.44
N THR A 118 -19.58 -7.57 15.21
CA THR A 118 -19.90 -7.64 16.63
C THR A 118 -21.09 -6.72 16.93
N ALA A 119 -21.89 -7.08 17.92
CA ALA A 119 -23.04 -6.23 18.32
C ALA A 119 -22.59 -4.86 18.84
N GLN A 120 -21.36 -4.78 19.38
CA GLN A 120 -20.78 -3.56 19.92
C GLN A 120 -20.23 -2.64 18.82
N ASP A 121 -19.46 -3.20 17.87
CA ASP A 121 -18.73 -2.42 16.86
C ASP A 121 -19.42 -2.35 15.51
N GLY A 122 -20.43 -3.20 15.29
CA GLY A 122 -21.08 -3.38 14.01
C GLY A 122 -20.24 -4.15 13.02
N GLY A 123 -20.53 -3.98 11.74
CA GLY A 123 -19.76 -4.62 10.66
C GLY A 123 -18.44 -3.90 10.42
N VAL A 124 -17.39 -4.68 10.22
CA VAL A 124 -16.04 -4.20 9.87
C VAL A 124 -15.48 -5.02 8.73
N TRP A 125 -14.94 -4.36 7.74
CA TRP A 125 -14.22 -4.96 6.62
C TRP A 125 -12.72 -4.80 6.83
N ALA A 126 -12.03 -5.90 7.07
CA ALA A 126 -10.59 -5.94 7.24
C ALA A 126 -9.93 -6.22 5.88
N TYR A 127 -9.24 -5.23 5.34
CA TYR A 127 -8.50 -5.34 4.09
C TYR A 127 -7.05 -5.70 4.34
N THR A 128 -6.52 -6.61 3.53
CA THR A 128 -5.10 -6.96 3.49
C THR A 128 -4.59 -6.80 2.08
N PHE A 129 -3.54 -5.99 1.91
CA PHE A 129 -2.84 -5.76 0.66
C PHE A 129 -1.45 -6.38 0.74
N ASP A 130 -1.25 -7.49 0.05
CA ASP A 130 0.04 -8.16 -0.02
C ASP A 130 0.83 -7.62 -1.21
N ALA A 131 2.01 -7.05 -0.96
CA ALA A 131 2.85 -6.50 -2.00
C ALA A 131 3.31 -7.59 -2.96
N LEU A 132 3.12 -7.35 -4.24
CA LEU A 132 3.60 -8.21 -5.33
C LEU A 132 4.88 -7.64 -5.93
N LYS A 133 5.48 -8.43 -6.83
CA LYS A 133 6.66 -8.00 -7.56
C LYS A 133 6.38 -6.70 -8.33
N ALA A 134 7.14 -5.68 -8.01
CA ALA A 134 7.12 -4.41 -8.74
C ALA A 134 7.75 -4.54 -10.13
N ALA A 135 7.60 -3.51 -10.96
CA ALA A 135 8.32 -3.41 -12.22
C ALA A 135 9.83 -3.50 -12.01
N LYS A 136 10.56 -3.79 -13.08
CA LYS A 136 12.03 -3.89 -13.04
C LYS A 136 12.63 -2.64 -12.39
N ASP A 137 13.58 -2.86 -11.50
CA ASP A 137 14.32 -1.81 -10.77
C ASP A 137 13.49 -0.94 -9.80
N LYS A 138 12.25 -1.32 -9.52
CA LYS A 138 11.41 -0.68 -8.51
C LYS A 138 11.29 -1.49 -7.23
N LYS A 139 11.07 -0.81 -6.12
CA LYS A 139 10.82 -1.43 -4.81
C LYS A 139 9.35 -1.87 -4.71
N GLN A 140 9.08 -2.94 -3.96
CA GLN A 140 7.71 -3.37 -3.66
C GLN A 140 6.95 -2.33 -2.84
N VAL A 141 7.62 -1.69 -1.88
CA VAL A 141 7.12 -0.56 -1.10
C VAL A 141 8.09 0.59 -1.29
N GLN A 142 7.60 1.66 -1.90
CA GLN A 142 8.38 2.88 -2.11
C GLN A 142 7.99 3.91 -1.05
N TRP A 143 8.95 4.31 -0.24
CA TRP A 143 8.80 5.39 0.73
C TRP A 143 9.16 6.74 0.12
N GLY A 144 8.42 7.77 0.51
CA GLY A 144 8.65 9.13 0.08
C GLY A 144 7.47 10.05 0.37
N LYS A 145 7.59 11.30 -0.03
CA LYS A 145 6.51 12.25 0.07
C LYS A 145 5.42 11.91 -0.97
N ILE A 146 4.20 11.71 -0.52
CA ILE A 146 3.08 11.39 -1.41
C ILE A 146 2.45 12.69 -1.91
N ILE A 147 2.43 12.85 -3.23
CA ILE A 147 1.85 14.01 -3.91
C ILE A 147 0.59 13.56 -4.65
N VAL A 148 -0.55 14.12 -4.26
CA VAL A 148 -1.84 13.83 -4.87
C VAL A 148 -2.27 15.02 -5.70
N THR A 149 -2.49 14.81 -6.99
CA THR A 149 -3.01 15.83 -7.91
C THR A 149 -4.49 15.60 -8.14
N GLU A 150 -5.29 16.62 -7.90
CA GLU A 150 -6.74 16.58 -8.06
C GLU A 150 -7.18 17.59 -9.13
N SER A 151 -8.19 17.21 -9.92
CA SER A 151 -8.83 18.09 -10.88
C SER A 151 -10.34 17.87 -10.85
N SER A 152 -11.10 18.93 -10.65
CA SER A 152 -12.57 18.88 -10.58
C SER A 152 -13.12 17.85 -9.58
N GLY A 153 -12.44 17.70 -8.44
CA GLY A 153 -12.83 16.74 -7.39
C GLY A 153 -12.41 15.29 -7.63
N ASN A 154 -11.72 15.02 -8.72
CA ASN A 154 -11.19 13.69 -9.04
C ASN A 154 -9.67 13.65 -8.87
N ILE A 155 -9.17 12.54 -8.34
CA ILE A 155 -7.74 12.30 -8.21
C ILE A 155 -7.21 11.86 -9.58
N THR A 156 -6.37 12.68 -10.18
CA THR A 156 -5.82 12.44 -11.51
C THR A 156 -4.47 11.75 -11.46
N LYS A 157 -3.69 11.99 -10.42
CA LYS A 157 -2.32 11.49 -10.28
C LYS A 157 -1.93 11.32 -8.84
N VAL A 158 -1.18 10.27 -8.56
CA VAL A 158 -0.52 10.05 -7.27
C VAL A 158 0.95 9.75 -7.54
N GLU A 159 1.83 10.54 -6.95
CA GLU A 159 3.28 10.43 -7.09
C GLU A 159 3.91 10.17 -5.72
N CYS A 160 5.01 9.45 -5.70
CA CYS A 160 5.88 9.30 -4.55
C CYS A 160 7.24 9.94 -4.87
N ASP A 161 7.61 10.96 -4.12
CA ASP A 161 8.89 11.65 -4.25
C ASP A 161 9.82 11.17 -3.14
N PRO A 162 10.80 10.31 -3.43
CA PRO A 162 11.73 9.82 -2.42
C PRO A 162 12.64 10.98 -1.97
N GLU A 163 12.69 11.20 -0.67
CA GLU A 163 13.61 12.15 -0.06
C GLU A 163 14.99 11.49 0.11
N ASP A 164 15.66 11.08 -0.95
CA ASP A 164 17.03 10.69 -0.84
C ASP A 164 17.96 11.74 -1.45
N GLU A 165 19.20 11.78 -0.97
CA GLU A 165 20.18 12.82 -1.21
C GLU A 165 20.65 12.95 -2.68
N SER A 166 20.14 12.15 -3.58
CA SER A 166 20.60 12.11 -4.97
C SER A 166 19.97 13.15 -5.89
N GLY A 167 18.98 13.89 -5.43
CA GLY A 167 18.44 15.10 -6.09
C GLY A 167 17.79 14.94 -7.46
N ASP A 168 17.88 13.78 -8.06
CA ASP A 168 17.23 13.45 -9.34
C ASP A 168 16.34 12.24 -9.12
N ALA A 169 15.25 12.53 -8.43
CA ALA A 169 14.36 11.53 -7.91
C ALA A 169 13.67 10.76 -9.05
N ASP A 170 13.79 9.48 -9.00
CA ASP A 170 12.88 8.57 -9.67
C ASP A 170 11.48 8.73 -9.10
N LYS A 171 10.79 9.80 -9.52
CA LYS A 171 9.40 10.01 -9.14
C LYS A 171 8.60 8.77 -9.54
N PHE A 172 8.16 8.05 -8.52
CA PHE A 172 7.34 6.88 -8.74
C PHE A 172 5.93 7.32 -9.17
N GLU A 173 5.57 7.00 -10.37
CA GLU A 173 4.22 7.15 -10.89
C GLU A 173 3.66 5.79 -11.28
N VAL A 174 2.49 5.46 -10.78
CA VAL A 174 1.78 4.27 -11.26
C VAL A 174 1.33 4.52 -12.68
N ALA A 175 1.83 3.72 -13.62
CA ALA A 175 1.47 3.84 -15.02
C ALA A 175 -0.06 3.89 -15.22
N PRO A 176 -0.56 4.71 -16.15
CA PRO A 176 -1.97 4.70 -16.51
C PRO A 176 -2.37 3.30 -16.97
N THR A 177 -3.57 2.88 -16.60
CA THR A 177 -4.14 1.62 -17.10
C THR A 177 -4.29 1.75 -18.60
N ALA A 178 -3.65 0.87 -19.37
CA ALA A 178 -3.74 0.91 -20.82
C ALA A 178 -5.22 0.82 -21.26
N PRO A 179 -5.65 1.63 -22.24
CA PRO A 179 -6.98 1.47 -22.81
C PRO A 179 -7.09 0.06 -23.42
N ALA A 180 -8.23 -0.57 -23.23
CA ALA A 180 -8.50 -1.83 -23.90
C ALA A 180 -8.43 -1.62 -25.41
N GLY A 181 -7.51 -2.30 -26.05
CA GLY A 181 -7.43 -2.34 -27.51
C GLY A 181 -8.57 -3.15 -28.11
#